data_4b7d90fa6956c310dba25e6e0ccd9fb7
#
_entry.id   4b7d90fa6956c310dba25e6e0ccd9fb7
#
_cell.length_a   1.000
_cell.length_b   1.000
_cell.length_c   1.000
_cell.angle_alpha   90.00
_cell.angle_beta   90.00
_cell.angle_gamma   90.00
#
_symmetry.space_group_name_H-M   'P 1'
#
loop_
_entity.id
_entity.type
_entity.pdbx_description
1 polymer ?
#
loop_
_entity_poly.entity_id
_entity_poly.type
_entity_poly.pdbx_seq_one_letter_code
_entity_poly.pdbx_strand_id
1 'polypeptide(L)'
;MVKNNVRTLGKKFDYLQDPELRTREAGDAPLEIRGVVLSGTVFDGLLWRNLKFIDCDFVGAYEIKADMESVAFEDCRFAGIFNFGKLTNVDFQRCLAKANTVVVGGTGSNGVRFSDCIFIGTETDPNRWGGMGSYGETEFTRCKMKWTNVVSETRHTIVDCEFIDVDCSVSKDGGGSEVLIERSKLFGKFDMRPATLVSLTVRDTVLEYLDLRDATVKGDVTMERIKGGYINAYVKQAGGLRIRNSQVLGNGRKIFEAYAGGIQSIEIDTVVFGGDLSSEPVTIAGGFSLKSADRISNVSQSIDIRNSTIPTLDASYLHTQRLVLKNNQIMRANMSNSRVADLEISDTRITGKLDFHGTQAAQQKVDLSAGSTFGRVDQMDGSNIRLQPRSAR
;
A
#
# COMPACT_ATOMS: atom_id res chain seq x y z
N MET A 1 22.15 -10.00 -39.68
CA MET A 1 21.78 -11.36 -39.27
C MET A 1 22.80 -11.86 -38.26
N VAL A 2 22.52 -11.75 -36.97
CA VAL A 2 23.36 -12.38 -35.93
C VAL A 2 23.08 -13.88 -36.02
N LYS A 3 24.10 -14.64 -36.35
CA LYS A 3 24.02 -16.12 -36.44
C LYS A 3 23.60 -16.70 -35.11
N ASN A 4 22.59 -17.59 -35.11
CA ASN A 4 22.14 -18.35 -33.95
C ASN A 4 23.28 -19.27 -33.45
N ASN A 5 24.25 -18.75 -32.79
CA ASN A 5 25.22 -19.50 -32.05
C ASN A 5 24.90 -19.35 -30.56
N VAL A 6 24.33 -20.39 -29.98
CA VAL A 6 24.30 -20.58 -28.53
C VAL A 6 25.77 -20.62 -28.08
N ARG A 7 26.29 -19.48 -27.66
CA ARG A 7 27.60 -19.41 -27.06
C ARG A 7 27.42 -19.38 -25.55
N THR A 8 27.73 -20.47 -24.91
CA THR A 8 28.04 -20.47 -23.50
C THR A 8 29.30 -19.62 -23.32
N LEU A 9 29.15 -18.37 -22.93
CA LEU A 9 30.28 -17.50 -22.65
C LEU A 9 30.91 -17.93 -21.32
N GLY A 10 31.75 -18.94 -21.38
CA GLY A 10 32.61 -19.35 -20.26
C GLY A 10 33.76 -18.39 -19.99
N LYS A 11 33.80 -17.25 -20.64
CA LYS A 11 34.79 -16.21 -20.43
C LYS A 11 34.12 -14.85 -20.27
N LYS A 12 34.51 -14.21 -19.20
CA LYS A 12 34.19 -12.83 -18.82
C LYS A 12 33.88 -11.94 -20.03
N PHE A 13 32.64 -11.53 -20.19
CA PHE A 13 32.12 -10.28 -20.71
C PHE A 13 32.74 -9.59 -21.95
N ASP A 14 33.67 -10.17 -22.66
CA ASP A 14 34.21 -9.56 -23.87
C ASP A 14 33.12 -9.19 -24.88
N TYR A 15 31.98 -9.88 -24.84
CA TYR A 15 30.85 -9.61 -25.72
C TYR A 15 30.09 -8.32 -25.37
N LEU A 16 29.87 -8.02 -24.09
CA LEU A 16 29.19 -6.78 -23.66
C LEU A 16 30.16 -5.58 -23.56
N GLN A 17 31.45 -5.83 -23.61
CA GLN A 17 32.48 -4.80 -23.77
C GLN A 17 32.79 -4.54 -25.25
N ASP A 18 32.10 -5.23 -26.15
CA ASP A 18 32.26 -5.04 -27.59
C ASP A 18 32.06 -3.55 -27.94
N PRO A 19 33.00 -2.90 -28.65
CA PRO A 19 32.83 -1.52 -29.09
C PRO A 19 31.52 -1.27 -29.85
N GLU A 20 31.05 -2.21 -30.64
CA GLU A 20 29.80 -2.09 -31.37
C GLU A 20 28.58 -1.92 -30.44
N LEU A 21 28.57 -2.60 -29.28
CA LEU A 21 27.50 -2.43 -28.30
C LEU A 21 27.57 -1.09 -27.55
N ARG A 22 28.76 -0.52 -27.43
CA ARG A 22 28.98 0.76 -26.75
C ARG A 22 28.63 1.97 -27.61
N THR A 23 28.66 1.83 -28.93
CA THR A 23 28.44 2.92 -29.89
C THR A 23 27.03 3.00 -30.41
N ARG A 24 26.10 2.19 -29.87
CA ARG A 24 24.68 2.22 -30.32
C ARG A 24 24.03 3.54 -29.94
N GLU A 25 23.30 4.08 -30.93
CA GLU A 25 22.54 5.32 -30.78
C GLU A 25 21.07 5.05 -30.39
N ALA A 26 20.41 6.07 -29.88
CA ALA A 26 19.02 5.95 -29.44
C ALA A 26 18.03 5.57 -30.57
N GLY A 27 18.37 5.83 -31.82
CA GLY A 27 17.57 5.50 -33.00
C GLY A 27 17.86 4.15 -33.67
N ASP A 28 18.86 3.42 -33.18
CA ASP A 28 19.20 2.12 -33.77
C ASP A 28 18.14 1.06 -33.50
N ALA A 29 17.94 0.15 -34.45
CA ALA A 29 17.10 -1.04 -34.22
C ALA A 29 17.65 -1.88 -33.07
N PRO A 30 16.81 -2.50 -32.22
CA PRO A 30 17.27 -3.33 -31.12
C PRO A 30 18.19 -4.45 -31.57
N LEU A 31 19.34 -4.60 -30.92
CA LEU A 31 20.22 -5.75 -31.12
C LEU A 31 19.77 -6.90 -30.23
N GLU A 32 19.40 -8.01 -30.81
CA GLU A 32 18.97 -9.19 -30.06
C GLU A 32 20.15 -10.06 -29.63
N ILE A 33 20.18 -10.39 -28.33
CA ILE A 33 21.14 -11.29 -27.70
C ILE A 33 20.36 -12.47 -27.15
N ARG A 34 20.63 -13.70 -27.60
CA ARG A 34 19.82 -14.88 -27.28
C ARG A 34 20.64 -15.99 -26.65
N GLY A 35 20.06 -16.65 -25.63
CA GLY A 35 20.57 -17.90 -25.05
C GLY A 35 21.96 -17.75 -24.44
N VAL A 36 22.27 -16.60 -23.86
CA VAL A 36 23.60 -16.30 -23.32
C VAL A 36 23.57 -16.43 -21.80
N VAL A 37 24.59 -17.06 -21.23
CA VAL A 37 24.82 -17.06 -19.79
C VAL A 37 25.81 -15.95 -19.46
N LEU A 38 25.36 -14.98 -18.68
CA LEU A 38 26.11 -13.83 -18.24
C LEU A 38 26.50 -14.07 -16.77
N SER A 39 27.78 -14.35 -16.50
CA SER A 39 28.25 -14.64 -15.14
C SER A 39 29.38 -13.73 -14.73
N GLY A 40 29.25 -13.16 -13.57
CA GLY A 40 30.37 -12.69 -12.76
C GLY A 40 31.13 -11.48 -13.23
N THR A 41 30.56 -10.28 -13.49
CA THR A 41 31.40 -9.08 -13.64
C THR A 41 30.69 -7.79 -13.27
N VAL A 42 31.48 -6.87 -12.76
CA VAL A 42 31.12 -5.48 -12.50
C VAL A 42 31.15 -4.72 -13.83
N PHE A 43 30.03 -4.08 -14.19
CA PHE A 43 29.97 -3.14 -15.31
C PHE A 43 29.87 -1.75 -14.77
N ASP A 44 30.98 -1.08 -14.66
CA ASP A 44 31.01 0.31 -14.23
C ASP A 44 31.11 1.24 -15.44
N GLY A 45 30.24 2.24 -15.48
CA GLY A 45 30.29 3.30 -16.48
C GLY A 45 29.88 2.91 -17.90
N LEU A 46 29.15 1.79 -18.09
CA LEU A 46 28.61 1.40 -19.38
C LEU A 46 27.23 1.99 -19.60
N LEU A 47 26.91 2.33 -20.84
CA LEU A 47 25.59 2.70 -21.28
C LEU A 47 25.10 1.68 -22.31
N TRP A 48 24.08 0.93 -21.95
CA TRP A 48 23.43 -0.02 -22.84
C TRP A 48 22.23 0.64 -23.52
N ARG A 49 22.24 0.64 -24.84
CA ARG A 49 21.14 1.20 -25.64
C ARG A 49 20.60 0.22 -26.65
N ASN A 50 19.28 0.20 -26.78
CA ASN A 50 18.59 -0.56 -27.83
C ASN A 50 19.05 -2.03 -27.89
N LEU A 51 19.08 -2.69 -26.71
CA LEU A 51 19.42 -4.10 -26.58
C LEU A 51 18.17 -4.91 -26.19
N LYS A 52 18.07 -6.09 -26.72
CA LYS A 52 17.04 -7.06 -26.32
C LYS A 52 17.70 -8.39 -25.95
N PHE A 53 17.65 -8.73 -24.67
CA PHE A 53 18.11 -10.04 -24.17
C PHE A 53 16.93 -11.00 -24.20
N ILE A 54 17.09 -12.18 -24.80
CA ILE A 54 16.04 -13.19 -24.93
C ILE A 54 16.57 -14.52 -24.45
N ASP A 55 15.87 -15.18 -23.52
CA ASP A 55 16.26 -16.46 -22.94
C ASP A 55 17.71 -16.47 -22.42
N CYS A 56 18.08 -15.40 -21.72
CA CYS A 56 19.41 -15.24 -21.16
C CYS A 56 19.42 -15.52 -19.66
N ASP A 57 20.53 -16.09 -19.17
CA ASP A 57 20.78 -16.31 -17.75
C ASP A 57 21.76 -15.26 -17.22
N PHE A 58 21.32 -14.50 -16.24
CA PHE A 58 22.13 -13.57 -15.48
C PHE A 58 22.45 -14.21 -14.13
N VAL A 59 23.74 -14.59 -13.92
CA VAL A 59 24.14 -15.36 -12.74
C VAL A 59 25.30 -14.69 -12.02
N GLY A 60 25.10 -14.34 -10.74
CA GLY A 60 26.17 -13.83 -9.89
C GLY A 60 25.75 -12.67 -8.98
N ALA A 61 26.64 -12.24 -8.10
CA ALA A 61 26.41 -11.13 -7.19
C ALA A 61 27.24 -9.92 -7.65
N TYR A 62 26.64 -8.99 -8.36
CA TYR A 62 27.37 -7.87 -8.94
C TYR A 62 26.60 -6.56 -8.90
N GLU A 63 27.29 -5.52 -8.54
CA GLU A 63 26.87 -4.17 -8.85
C GLU A 63 27.12 -3.91 -10.34
N ILE A 64 26.10 -4.07 -11.16
CA ILE A 64 26.14 -3.65 -12.55
C ILE A 64 25.72 -2.17 -12.57
N LYS A 65 26.68 -1.27 -12.47
CA LYS A 65 26.41 0.17 -12.56
C LYS A 65 26.28 0.64 -14.02
N ALA A 66 25.69 -0.18 -14.87
CA ALA A 66 25.41 0.19 -16.25
C ALA A 66 24.10 0.97 -16.31
N ASP A 67 24.14 2.15 -16.90
CA ASP A 67 22.92 2.85 -17.29
C ASP A 67 22.28 2.14 -18.49
N MET A 68 20.95 2.13 -18.55
CA MET A 68 20.22 1.46 -19.63
C MET A 68 19.17 2.40 -20.24
N GLU A 69 19.11 2.38 -21.57
CA GLU A 69 18.12 3.13 -22.32
C GLU A 69 17.51 2.26 -23.39
N SER A 70 16.19 2.08 -23.34
CA SER A 70 15.44 1.23 -24.29
C SER A 70 16.00 -0.21 -24.35
N VAL A 71 16.14 -0.85 -23.18
CA VAL A 71 16.62 -2.23 -23.04
C VAL A 71 15.47 -3.14 -22.64
N ALA A 72 15.39 -4.31 -23.27
CA ALA A 72 14.39 -5.31 -22.94
C ALA A 72 15.04 -6.64 -22.51
N PHE A 73 14.46 -7.26 -21.48
CA PHE A 73 14.77 -8.60 -21.01
C PHE A 73 13.52 -9.46 -21.19
N GLU A 74 13.57 -10.46 -22.06
CA GLU A 74 12.44 -11.34 -22.36
C GLU A 74 12.80 -12.79 -22.05
N ASP A 75 11.97 -13.46 -21.26
CA ASP A 75 12.20 -14.85 -20.82
C ASP A 75 13.55 -15.07 -20.11
N CYS A 76 14.10 -14.03 -19.49
CA CYS A 76 15.40 -14.08 -18.83
C CYS A 76 15.31 -14.59 -17.40
N ARG A 77 16.41 -15.19 -16.92
CA ARG A 77 16.56 -15.65 -15.53
C ARG A 77 17.62 -14.82 -14.81
N PHE A 78 17.29 -14.39 -13.60
CA PHE A 78 18.19 -13.63 -12.75
C PHE A 78 18.46 -14.43 -11.47
N ALA A 79 19.74 -14.61 -11.13
CA ALA A 79 20.18 -15.28 -9.92
C ALA A 79 21.39 -14.54 -9.32
N GLY A 80 21.12 -13.61 -8.38
CA GLY A 80 22.14 -12.81 -7.73
C GLY A 80 21.72 -11.37 -7.50
N ILE A 81 22.69 -10.46 -7.35
CA ILE A 81 22.47 -9.05 -7.07
C ILE A 81 22.78 -8.22 -8.32
N PHE A 82 21.78 -7.56 -8.86
CA PHE A 82 21.87 -6.71 -10.05
C PHE A 82 21.40 -5.31 -9.70
N ASN A 83 22.31 -4.52 -9.13
CA ASN A 83 22.11 -3.09 -8.94
C ASN A 83 22.53 -2.38 -10.22
N PHE A 84 21.56 -2.06 -11.07
CA PHE A 84 21.81 -1.32 -12.29
C PHE A 84 22.03 0.17 -11.99
N GLY A 85 22.60 0.88 -12.95
CA GLY A 85 22.62 2.33 -12.99
C GLY A 85 21.21 2.89 -13.28
N LYS A 86 21.12 4.06 -13.87
CA LYS A 86 19.86 4.67 -14.26
C LYS A 86 19.19 3.86 -15.38
N LEU A 87 17.95 3.47 -15.18
CA LEU A 87 17.12 2.77 -16.17
C LEU A 87 16.12 3.75 -16.82
N THR A 88 16.10 3.78 -18.14
CA THR A 88 15.17 4.61 -18.92
C THR A 88 14.47 3.73 -19.96
N ASN A 89 13.16 3.60 -19.87
CA ASN A 89 12.37 2.73 -20.74
C ASN A 89 12.93 1.30 -20.80
N VAL A 90 13.00 0.63 -19.64
CA VAL A 90 13.53 -0.73 -19.53
C VAL A 90 12.39 -1.70 -19.21
N ASP A 91 12.28 -2.76 -20.02
CA ASP A 91 11.23 -3.77 -19.92
C ASP A 91 11.80 -5.11 -19.47
N PHE A 92 11.18 -5.68 -18.43
CA PHE A 92 11.36 -7.07 -18.02
C PHE A 92 10.08 -7.84 -18.30
N GLN A 93 10.10 -8.77 -19.24
CA GLN A 93 8.93 -9.53 -19.65
C GLN A 93 9.15 -11.03 -19.44
N ARG A 94 8.25 -11.69 -18.74
CA ARG A 94 8.30 -13.14 -18.43
C ARG A 94 9.62 -13.57 -17.77
N CYS A 95 10.23 -12.65 -17.02
CA CYS A 95 11.48 -12.94 -16.35
C CYS A 95 11.25 -13.70 -15.03
N LEU A 96 12.25 -14.49 -14.67
CA LEU A 96 12.26 -15.28 -13.43
C LEU A 96 13.43 -14.87 -12.55
N ALA A 97 13.14 -14.55 -11.29
CA ALA A 97 14.18 -14.37 -10.27
C ALA A 97 13.86 -15.23 -9.04
N LYS A 98 14.88 -15.92 -8.51
CA LYS A 98 14.75 -16.80 -7.35
C LYS A 98 15.79 -16.48 -6.30
N ALA A 99 15.40 -16.72 -5.06
CA ALA A 99 16.22 -16.66 -3.84
C ALA A 99 17.30 -15.55 -3.81
N ASN A 100 17.16 -14.60 -2.93
CA ASN A 100 18.14 -13.52 -2.68
C ASN A 100 18.56 -12.72 -3.93
N THR A 101 17.69 -12.69 -4.94
CA THR A 101 17.94 -11.93 -6.15
C THR A 101 17.47 -10.50 -6.00
N VAL A 102 18.34 -9.57 -6.37
CA VAL A 102 18.06 -8.13 -6.44
C VAL A 102 18.12 -7.69 -7.90
N VAL A 103 17.07 -7.04 -8.40
CA VAL A 103 17.05 -6.41 -9.73
C VAL A 103 16.51 -5.00 -9.54
N VAL A 104 17.41 -4.06 -9.31
CA VAL A 104 17.04 -2.69 -8.94
C VAL A 104 17.77 -1.66 -9.81
N GLY A 105 17.01 -0.74 -10.38
CA GLY A 105 17.53 0.43 -11.10
C GLY A 105 17.95 1.57 -10.18
N GLY A 106 18.96 2.32 -10.58
CA GLY A 106 19.49 3.47 -9.84
C GLY A 106 18.54 4.66 -9.78
N THR A 107 18.95 5.68 -9.04
CA THR A 107 18.19 6.93 -8.84
C THR A 107 17.87 7.63 -10.16
N GLY A 108 16.66 8.16 -10.27
CA GLY A 108 16.18 8.87 -11.48
C GLY A 108 15.79 7.94 -12.63
N SER A 109 15.64 6.63 -12.37
CA SER A 109 15.07 5.69 -13.33
C SER A 109 13.63 6.05 -13.66
N ASN A 110 13.22 5.83 -14.91
CA ASN A 110 11.84 6.05 -15.34
C ASN A 110 11.42 5.04 -16.41
N GLY A 111 10.12 4.78 -16.51
CA GLY A 111 9.58 3.82 -17.48
C GLY A 111 10.13 2.40 -17.29
N VAL A 112 10.37 1.98 -16.04
CA VAL A 112 10.80 0.61 -15.73
C VAL A 112 9.56 -0.27 -15.57
N ARG A 113 9.45 -1.31 -16.37
CA ARG A 113 8.27 -2.18 -16.41
C ARG A 113 8.63 -3.64 -16.22
N PHE A 114 7.87 -4.30 -15.36
CA PHE A 114 7.92 -5.75 -15.15
C PHE A 114 6.56 -6.33 -15.55
N SER A 115 6.54 -7.19 -16.55
CA SER A 115 5.31 -7.81 -17.06
C SER A 115 5.42 -9.34 -17.03
N ASP A 116 4.40 -10.00 -16.49
CA ASP A 116 4.33 -11.48 -16.44
C ASP A 116 5.54 -12.13 -15.74
N CYS A 117 6.20 -11.39 -14.84
CA CYS A 117 7.40 -11.85 -14.17
C CYS A 117 7.09 -12.62 -12.88
N ILE A 118 8.01 -13.50 -12.48
CA ILE A 118 7.91 -14.31 -11.27
C ILE A 118 9.15 -14.07 -10.40
N PHE A 119 8.92 -13.58 -9.17
CA PHE A 119 9.98 -13.32 -8.21
C PHE A 119 9.70 -14.06 -6.90
N ILE A 120 10.61 -14.95 -6.52
CA ILE A 120 10.46 -15.77 -5.31
C ILE A 120 11.71 -15.59 -4.45
N GLY A 121 11.56 -14.85 -3.35
CA GLY A 121 12.58 -14.71 -2.32
C GLY A 121 12.70 -15.94 -1.42
N THR A 122 13.27 -15.75 -0.23
CA THR A 122 13.45 -16.81 0.77
C THR A 122 12.53 -16.54 1.97
N GLU A 123 11.66 -17.50 2.30
CA GLU A 123 10.67 -17.38 3.38
C GLU A 123 11.31 -17.10 4.74
N THR A 124 12.45 -17.71 4.99
CA THR A 124 13.16 -17.61 6.28
C THR A 124 14.05 -16.39 6.42
N ASP A 125 14.17 -15.56 5.37
CA ASP A 125 14.95 -14.34 5.45
C ASP A 125 14.12 -13.21 6.10
N PRO A 126 14.42 -12.84 7.36
CA PRO A 126 13.69 -11.78 8.06
C PRO A 126 13.89 -10.40 7.44
N ASN A 127 14.94 -10.23 6.65
CA ASN A 127 15.26 -8.96 6.00
C ASN A 127 14.77 -8.89 4.55
N ARG A 128 14.24 -10.02 4.01
CA ARG A 128 13.76 -10.10 2.62
C ARG A 128 14.72 -9.43 1.62
N TRP A 129 15.97 -9.86 1.65
CA TRP A 129 17.06 -9.27 0.86
C TRP A 129 16.84 -9.28 -0.66
N GLY A 130 15.84 -10.00 -1.16
CA GLY A 130 15.42 -9.89 -2.55
C GLY A 130 14.68 -8.58 -2.80
N GLY A 131 14.99 -7.88 -3.89
CA GLY A 131 14.32 -6.63 -4.24
C GLY A 131 14.16 -6.47 -5.74
N MET A 132 13.00 -5.94 -6.15
CA MET A 132 12.68 -5.64 -7.54
C MET A 132 12.18 -4.23 -7.67
N GLY A 133 12.59 -3.53 -8.74
CA GLY A 133 12.09 -2.19 -9.02
C GLY A 133 13.17 -1.21 -9.42
N SER A 134 12.96 0.05 -9.07
CA SER A 134 13.93 1.10 -9.33
C SER A 134 13.80 2.24 -8.32
N TYR A 135 14.88 2.96 -8.11
CA TYR A 135 14.83 4.26 -7.43
C TYR A 135 14.29 5.34 -8.40
N GLY A 136 13.00 5.17 -8.78
CA GLY A 136 12.29 6.02 -9.74
C GLY A 136 10.88 5.49 -9.99
N GLU A 137 10.41 5.54 -11.23
CA GLU A 137 9.11 4.96 -11.63
C GLU A 137 9.23 3.47 -11.89
N THR A 138 8.31 2.68 -11.34
CA THR A 138 8.24 1.25 -11.58
C THR A 138 6.80 0.78 -11.74
N GLU A 139 6.56 -0.02 -12.77
CA GLU A 139 5.28 -0.66 -13.04
C GLU A 139 5.41 -2.18 -12.99
N PHE A 140 4.50 -2.84 -12.28
CA PHE A 140 4.34 -4.28 -12.25
C PHE A 140 2.98 -4.67 -12.80
N THR A 141 2.96 -5.48 -13.84
CA THR A 141 1.72 -5.95 -14.47
C THR A 141 1.72 -7.47 -14.57
N ARG A 142 0.69 -8.12 -14.04
CA ARG A 142 0.54 -9.60 -14.02
C ARG A 142 1.73 -10.35 -13.41
N CYS A 143 2.43 -9.70 -12.48
CA CYS A 143 3.57 -10.30 -11.81
C CYS A 143 3.14 -11.14 -10.59
N LYS A 144 3.95 -12.16 -10.28
CA LYS A 144 3.84 -12.94 -9.05
C LYS A 144 5.08 -12.74 -8.21
N MET A 145 4.88 -12.25 -6.99
CA MET A 145 5.97 -11.99 -6.05
C MET A 145 5.72 -12.67 -4.72
N LYS A 146 6.78 -13.24 -4.16
CA LYS A 146 6.69 -13.94 -2.87
C LYS A 146 7.97 -13.72 -2.06
N TRP A 147 7.81 -13.31 -0.78
CA TRP A 147 8.92 -13.11 0.18
C TRP A 147 10.04 -12.21 -0.37
N THR A 148 9.67 -11.12 -0.94
CA THR A 148 10.60 -10.17 -1.56
C THR A 148 10.23 -8.74 -1.22
N ASN A 149 11.01 -7.80 -1.72
CA ASN A 149 10.79 -6.38 -1.55
C ASN A 149 10.53 -5.72 -2.91
N VAL A 150 9.65 -4.74 -2.92
CA VAL A 150 9.40 -3.88 -4.08
C VAL A 150 9.97 -2.50 -3.78
N VAL A 151 10.79 -1.97 -4.68
CA VAL A 151 11.48 -0.69 -4.51
C VAL A 151 10.96 0.33 -5.51
N SER A 152 10.64 1.55 -5.04
CA SER A 152 10.36 2.71 -5.89
C SER A 152 10.50 4.02 -5.12
N GLU A 153 10.79 5.10 -5.82
CA GLU A 153 10.90 6.43 -5.19
C GLU A 153 9.81 7.41 -5.64
N THR A 154 9.33 7.33 -6.87
CA THR A 154 8.44 8.36 -7.43
C THR A 154 7.06 7.85 -7.77
N ARG A 155 6.95 6.73 -8.44
CA ARG A 155 5.68 6.11 -8.80
C ARG A 155 5.75 4.59 -8.76
N HIS A 156 4.80 3.99 -8.09
CA HIS A 156 4.55 2.56 -8.06
C HIS A 156 3.20 2.24 -8.69
N THR A 157 3.20 1.41 -9.72
CA THR A 157 1.97 0.89 -10.31
C THR A 157 1.98 -0.63 -10.23
N ILE A 158 0.98 -1.22 -9.57
CA ILE A 158 0.83 -2.66 -9.35
C ILE A 158 -0.54 -3.06 -9.88
N VAL A 159 -0.58 -3.76 -11.01
CA VAL A 159 -1.82 -4.08 -11.72
C VAL A 159 -1.89 -5.57 -12.06
N ASP A 160 -3.04 -6.18 -11.77
CA ASP A 160 -3.29 -7.60 -12.03
C ASP A 160 -2.24 -8.56 -11.42
N CYS A 161 -1.61 -8.16 -10.29
CA CYS A 161 -0.52 -8.88 -9.65
C CYS A 161 -0.99 -9.78 -8.50
N GLU A 162 -0.14 -10.78 -8.16
CA GLU A 162 -0.29 -11.62 -6.98
C GLU A 162 0.97 -11.52 -6.12
N PHE A 163 0.86 -10.90 -4.95
CA PHE A 163 1.95 -10.72 -4.01
C PHE A 163 1.67 -11.48 -2.72
N ILE A 164 2.68 -12.15 -2.19
CA ILE A 164 2.60 -12.92 -0.95
C ILE A 164 3.75 -12.50 -0.05
N ASP A 165 3.43 -11.91 1.11
CA ASP A 165 4.41 -11.40 2.07
C ASP A 165 5.49 -10.52 1.39
N VAL A 166 5.04 -9.43 0.78
CA VAL A 166 5.90 -8.49 0.06
C VAL A 166 6.01 -7.19 0.85
N ASP A 167 7.24 -6.73 1.08
CA ASP A 167 7.50 -5.40 1.63
C ASP A 167 7.59 -4.39 0.48
N CYS A 168 7.00 -3.22 0.67
CA CYS A 168 7.09 -2.13 -0.29
C CYS A 168 7.99 -1.02 0.29
N SER A 169 9.26 -1.05 -0.10
CA SER A 169 10.21 -0.01 0.29
C SER A 169 10.00 1.21 -0.59
N VAL A 170 9.36 2.22 -0.02
CA VAL A 170 9.16 3.51 -0.64
C VAL A 170 10.16 4.50 -0.02
N SER A 171 10.75 5.35 -0.85
CA SER A 171 11.80 6.27 -0.41
C SER A 171 11.47 7.02 0.88
N LYS A 172 12.47 7.09 1.75
CA LYS A 172 12.43 7.92 2.96
C LYS A 172 12.82 9.37 2.67
N ASP A 173 13.46 9.62 1.55
CA ASP A 173 14.10 10.90 1.24
C ASP A 173 13.19 11.83 0.43
N GLY A 174 12.32 12.53 1.13
CA GLY A 174 11.80 13.86 0.74
C GLY A 174 10.74 13.97 -0.37
N GLY A 175 10.77 13.21 -1.43
CA GLY A 175 9.85 13.35 -2.56
C GLY A 175 8.48 12.74 -2.28
N GLY A 176 8.47 11.51 -1.86
CA GLY A 176 7.29 10.66 -1.70
C GLY A 176 6.88 10.02 -3.02
N SER A 177 6.27 8.84 -2.92
CA SER A 177 5.81 8.07 -4.07
C SER A 177 4.30 8.14 -4.25
N GLU A 178 3.86 8.17 -5.51
CA GLU A 178 2.49 7.82 -5.86
C GLU A 178 2.37 6.30 -5.97
N VAL A 179 1.44 5.69 -5.23
CA VAL A 179 1.24 4.24 -5.26
C VAL A 179 -0.16 3.92 -5.76
N LEU A 180 -0.24 3.16 -6.84
CA LEU A 180 -1.48 2.61 -7.38
C LEU A 180 -1.43 1.08 -7.34
N ILE A 181 -2.42 0.47 -6.68
CA ILE A 181 -2.63 -0.97 -6.65
C ILE A 181 -4.02 -1.26 -7.19
N GLU A 182 -4.11 -2.03 -8.25
CA GLU A 182 -5.36 -2.28 -8.95
C GLU A 182 -5.51 -3.75 -9.37
N ARG A 183 -6.70 -4.31 -9.22
CA ARG A 183 -7.07 -5.67 -9.62
C ARG A 183 -6.08 -6.75 -9.17
N SER A 184 -5.50 -6.55 -8.00
CA SER A 184 -4.39 -7.36 -7.50
C SER A 184 -4.79 -8.20 -6.28
N LYS A 185 -3.94 -9.15 -5.91
CA LYS A 185 -4.10 -9.99 -4.72
C LYS A 185 -2.87 -9.84 -3.85
N LEU A 186 -3.04 -9.36 -2.63
CA LEU A 186 -1.98 -9.14 -1.66
C LEU A 186 -2.22 -10.07 -0.46
N PHE A 187 -1.60 -11.23 -0.47
CA PHE A 187 -1.68 -12.22 0.60
C PHE A 187 -0.55 -12.03 1.63
N GLY A 188 -0.82 -12.45 2.86
CA GLY A 188 0.08 -12.17 3.98
C GLY A 188 0.14 -10.67 4.24
N LYS A 189 1.29 -10.18 4.67
CA LYS A 189 1.50 -8.78 4.99
C LYS A 189 2.04 -8.00 3.82
N PHE A 190 1.33 -6.95 3.41
CA PHE A 190 1.87 -5.92 2.52
C PHE A 190 2.30 -4.73 3.38
N ASP A 191 3.61 -4.63 3.59
CA ASP A 191 4.22 -3.68 4.53
C ASP A 191 4.75 -2.44 3.81
N MET A 192 4.19 -1.28 4.16
CA MET A 192 4.61 0.02 3.63
C MET A 192 5.22 0.93 4.72
N ARG A 193 5.76 0.35 5.77
CA ARG A 193 6.34 1.09 6.91
C ARG A 193 7.84 1.31 6.78
N PRO A 194 8.37 2.41 7.26
CA PRO A 194 7.81 3.75 7.24
C PRO A 194 7.92 4.32 5.82
N ALA A 195 6.81 4.61 5.17
CA ALA A 195 6.80 5.18 3.82
C ALA A 195 6.54 6.68 3.84
N THR A 196 7.12 7.40 2.87
CA THR A 196 6.67 8.75 2.50
C THR A 196 5.97 8.64 1.16
N LEU A 197 4.67 8.95 1.13
CA LEU A 197 3.81 8.83 -0.03
C LEU A 197 3.29 10.20 -0.46
N VAL A 198 3.13 10.42 -1.74
CA VAL A 198 2.30 11.50 -2.28
C VAL A 198 0.84 11.10 -2.15
N SER A 199 0.51 9.88 -2.60
CA SER A 199 -0.82 9.30 -2.48
C SER A 199 -0.76 7.77 -2.50
N LEU A 200 -1.81 7.13 -1.95
CA LEU A 200 -2.03 5.69 -2.07
C LEU A 200 -3.44 5.45 -2.61
N THR A 201 -3.53 4.73 -3.71
CA THR A 201 -4.81 4.28 -4.27
C THR A 201 -4.80 2.76 -4.37
N VAL A 202 -5.78 2.10 -3.73
CA VAL A 202 -6.01 0.65 -3.79
C VAL A 202 -7.43 0.43 -4.28
N ARG A 203 -7.60 -0.25 -5.42
CA ARG A 203 -8.94 -0.50 -5.97
C ARG A 203 -9.08 -1.90 -6.58
N ASP A 204 -10.28 -2.44 -6.54
CA ASP A 204 -10.60 -3.75 -7.12
C ASP A 204 -9.66 -4.88 -6.65
N THR A 205 -9.18 -4.79 -5.40
CA THR A 205 -8.05 -5.58 -4.89
C THR A 205 -8.47 -6.45 -3.70
N VAL A 206 -7.97 -7.69 -3.66
CA VAL A 206 -8.06 -8.55 -2.48
C VAL A 206 -6.77 -8.38 -1.67
N LEU A 207 -6.89 -8.08 -0.39
CA LEU A 207 -5.74 -7.93 0.51
C LEU A 207 -5.98 -8.66 1.84
N GLU A 208 -4.94 -9.27 2.41
CA GLU A 208 -5.05 -9.94 3.70
C GLU A 208 -4.63 -9.00 4.84
N TYR A 209 -3.51 -8.33 4.71
CA TYR A 209 -3.04 -7.34 5.68
C TYR A 209 -2.31 -6.19 5.00
N LEU A 210 -2.83 -4.98 5.17
CA LEU A 210 -2.16 -3.73 4.75
C LEU A 210 -1.65 -2.98 5.98
N ASP A 211 -0.35 -2.69 6.03
CA ASP A 211 0.28 -1.98 7.13
C ASP A 211 0.86 -0.63 6.70
N LEU A 212 0.20 0.45 7.11
CA LEU A 212 0.60 1.84 6.84
C LEU A 212 1.11 2.55 8.11
N ARG A 213 1.44 1.81 9.17
CA ARG A 213 1.91 2.44 10.40
C ARG A 213 3.13 3.31 10.14
N ASP A 214 3.16 4.45 10.80
CA ASP A 214 4.25 5.42 10.69
C ASP A 214 4.47 6.01 9.29
N ALA A 215 3.61 5.71 8.32
CA ALA A 215 3.68 6.33 7.01
C ALA A 215 3.26 7.81 7.07
N THR A 216 3.85 8.60 6.19
CA THR A 216 3.46 9.99 5.93
C THR A 216 2.91 10.07 4.53
N VAL A 217 1.64 10.45 4.38
CA VAL A 217 0.97 10.61 3.09
C VAL A 217 0.66 12.09 2.88
N LYS A 218 1.26 12.72 1.89
CA LYS A 218 1.06 14.16 1.62
C LYS A 218 -0.36 14.48 1.16
N GLY A 219 -0.94 13.60 0.37
CA GLY A 219 -2.32 13.66 -0.11
C GLY A 219 -3.20 12.62 0.56
N ASP A 220 -3.95 11.88 -0.23
CA ASP A 220 -4.99 10.96 0.23
C ASP A 220 -4.58 9.49 0.15
N VAL A 221 -5.16 8.71 1.07
CA VAL A 221 -5.26 7.26 1.00
C VAL A 221 -6.66 6.92 0.53
N THR A 222 -6.80 6.30 -0.63
CA THR A 222 -8.09 5.90 -1.21
C THR A 222 -8.15 4.39 -1.40
N MET A 223 -9.20 3.77 -0.86
CA MET A 223 -9.47 2.34 -0.99
C MET A 223 -10.88 2.15 -1.54
N GLU A 224 -11.02 1.50 -2.67
CA GLU A 224 -12.31 1.33 -3.33
C GLU A 224 -12.49 -0.08 -3.86
N ARG A 225 -13.65 -0.67 -3.61
CA ARG A 225 -13.99 -2.05 -4.03
C ARG A 225 -12.91 -3.05 -3.61
N ILE A 226 -12.40 -2.89 -2.39
CA ILE A 226 -11.46 -3.85 -1.81
C ILE A 226 -12.22 -4.94 -1.06
N LYS A 227 -11.62 -6.14 -1.07
CA LYS A 227 -12.00 -7.23 -0.16
C LYS A 227 -10.80 -7.52 0.72
N GLY A 228 -10.85 -7.07 1.96
CA GLY A 228 -9.70 -7.04 2.83
C GLY A 228 -9.82 -7.91 4.07
N GLY A 229 -8.68 -8.31 4.59
CA GLY A 229 -8.51 -8.74 5.96
C GLY A 229 -8.35 -7.54 6.88
N TYR A 230 -7.20 -7.38 7.49
CA TYR A 230 -6.93 -6.29 8.43
C TYR A 230 -6.24 -5.09 7.73
N ILE A 231 -6.72 -3.89 8.01
CA ILE A 231 -6.12 -2.64 7.54
C ILE A 231 -5.64 -1.83 8.75
N ASN A 232 -4.35 -1.55 8.78
CA ASN A 232 -3.74 -0.66 9.76
C ASN A 232 -3.36 0.67 9.08
N ALA A 233 -4.23 1.67 9.21
CA ALA A 233 -4.04 3.02 8.71
C ALA A 233 -3.57 3.98 9.83
N TYR A 234 -2.70 3.51 10.72
CA TYR A 234 -2.10 4.31 11.79
C TYR A 234 -0.98 5.20 11.25
N VAL A 235 -1.33 6.09 10.33
CA VAL A 235 -0.38 6.98 9.66
C VAL A 235 0.03 8.16 10.54
N LYS A 236 1.24 8.70 10.35
CA LYS A 236 1.69 9.93 11.02
C LYS A 236 0.94 11.15 10.49
N GLN A 237 0.69 11.15 9.18
CA GLN A 237 -0.01 12.23 8.49
C GLN A 237 -0.68 11.71 7.22
N ALA A 238 -1.90 12.20 6.95
CA ALA A 238 -2.57 12.06 5.66
C ALA A 238 -3.53 13.23 5.42
N GLY A 239 -3.75 13.62 4.18
CA GLY A 239 -4.79 14.57 3.78
C GLY A 239 -6.17 13.97 4.02
N GLY A 240 -6.44 12.82 3.44
CA GLY A 240 -7.67 12.07 3.62
C GLY A 240 -7.47 10.57 3.65
N LEU A 241 -8.38 9.87 4.33
CA LEU A 241 -8.55 8.43 4.25
C LEU A 241 -9.97 8.15 3.75
N ARG A 242 -10.10 7.59 2.57
CA ARG A 242 -11.39 7.24 1.95
C ARG A 242 -11.49 5.76 1.72
N ILE A 243 -12.55 5.12 2.24
CA ILE A 243 -12.84 3.71 2.00
C ILE A 243 -14.27 3.62 1.49
N ARG A 244 -14.46 3.06 0.30
CA ARG A 244 -15.78 2.99 -0.33
C ARG A 244 -16.06 1.63 -0.95
N ASN A 245 -17.35 1.24 -0.96
CA ASN A 245 -17.84 0.04 -1.64
C ASN A 245 -17.02 -1.22 -1.33
N SER A 246 -16.67 -1.43 -0.08
CA SER A 246 -15.64 -2.37 0.31
C SER A 246 -16.09 -3.35 1.41
N GLN A 247 -15.35 -4.45 1.56
CA GLN A 247 -15.53 -5.40 2.64
C GLN A 247 -14.20 -5.60 3.37
N VAL A 248 -14.17 -5.36 4.67
CA VAL A 248 -12.98 -5.52 5.53
C VAL A 248 -13.28 -6.51 6.64
N LEU A 249 -12.76 -7.72 6.54
CA LEU A 249 -13.15 -8.86 7.37
C LEU A 249 -12.36 -9.00 8.68
N GLY A 250 -11.16 -8.40 8.75
CA GLY A 250 -10.27 -8.54 9.90
C GLY A 250 -9.35 -9.76 9.82
N ASN A 251 -8.57 -9.98 10.87
CA ASN A 251 -7.58 -11.06 10.98
C ASN A 251 -7.78 -11.96 12.22
N GLY A 252 -8.98 -11.97 12.81
CA GLY A 252 -9.29 -12.70 14.02
C GLY A 252 -8.95 -11.96 15.33
N ARG A 253 -8.42 -10.73 15.22
CA ARG A 253 -8.13 -9.86 16.38
C ARG A 253 -8.52 -8.40 16.13
N LYS A 254 -8.35 -7.92 14.91
CA LYS A 254 -8.60 -6.54 14.51
C LYS A 254 -9.17 -6.51 13.09
N ILE A 255 -10.03 -5.54 12.82
CA ILE A 255 -10.62 -5.33 11.49
C ILE A 255 -9.96 -4.13 10.82
N PHE A 256 -9.99 -3.00 11.50
CA PHE A 256 -9.52 -1.74 10.96
C PHE A 256 -9.05 -0.83 12.10
N GLU A 257 -7.93 -0.16 11.87
CA GLU A 257 -7.43 0.87 12.79
C GLU A 257 -7.00 2.11 12.02
N ALA A 258 -7.43 3.28 12.45
CA ALA A 258 -6.97 4.57 11.94
C ALA A 258 -6.65 5.52 13.09
N TYR A 259 -5.65 6.38 12.87
CA TYR A 259 -5.27 7.41 13.82
C TYR A 259 -5.81 8.78 13.35
N ALA A 260 -6.93 9.19 13.91
CA ALA A 260 -7.59 10.45 13.53
C ALA A 260 -6.72 11.69 13.72
N GLY A 261 -5.82 11.70 14.72
CA GLY A 261 -4.91 12.83 14.94
C GLY A 261 -3.88 13.05 13.83
N GLY A 262 -3.64 12.06 12.98
CA GLY A 262 -2.75 12.15 11.82
C GLY A 262 -3.47 12.34 10.49
N ILE A 263 -4.80 12.27 10.45
CA ILE A 263 -5.60 12.31 9.21
C ILE A 263 -6.54 13.50 9.23
N GLN A 264 -6.51 14.34 8.21
CA GLN A 264 -7.37 15.54 8.15
C GLN A 264 -8.85 15.17 7.96
N SER A 265 -9.14 14.20 7.11
CA SER A 265 -10.51 13.71 6.90
C SER A 265 -10.58 12.20 6.78
N ILE A 266 -11.60 11.59 7.37
CA ILE A 266 -11.90 10.16 7.23
C ILE A 266 -13.28 10.02 6.62
N GLU A 267 -13.38 9.33 5.49
CA GLU A 267 -14.62 9.02 4.81
C GLU A 267 -14.75 7.50 4.64
N ILE A 268 -15.82 6.93 5.20
CA ILE A 268 -16.16 5.52 5.08
C ILE A 268 -17.58 5.45 4.54
N ASP A 269 -17.75 4.91 3.33
CA ASP A 269 -19.04 4.84 2.68
C ASP A 269 -19.29 3.47 2.03
N THR A 270 -20.42 2.88 2.35
CA THR A 270 -20.82 1.58 1.80
C THR A 270 -19.77 0.49 2.09
N VAL A 271 -19.36 0.38 3.37
CA VAL A 271 -18.35 -0.60 3.82
C VAL A 271 -18.98 -1.60 4.79
N VAL A 272 -18.68 -2.88 4.57
CA VAL A 272 -19.02 -3.95 5.52
C VAL A 272 -17.74 -4.33 6.28
N PHE A 273 -17.74 -4.07 7.58
CA PHE A 273 -16.66 -4.48 8.47
C PHE A 273 -17.02 -5.77 9.20
N GLY A 274 -16.07 -6.71 9.28
CA GLY A 274 -16.23 -8.00 9.93
C GLY A 274 -17.08 -8.99 9.13
N GLY A 275 -17.07 -10.24 9.58
CA GLY A 275 -17.98 -11.30 9.14
C GLY A 275 -19.09 -11.49 10.17
N ASP A 276 -20.02 -12.41 9.92
CA ASP A 276 -21.27 -12.64 10.69
C ASP A 276 -21.07 -12.90 12.19
N LEU A 277 -19.86 -13.15 12.67
CA LEU A 277 -19.55 -13.50 14.07
C LEU A 277 -18.43 -12.65 14.68
N SER A 278 -17.95 -11.62 14.01
CA SER A 278 -16.80 -10.84 14.50
C SER A 278 -17.24 -9.85 15.58
N SER A 279 -16.68 -10.02 16.80
CA SER A 279 -16.76 -9.00 17.87
C SER A 279 -15.61 -7.99 17.83
N GLU A 280 -14.80 -8.05 16.79
CA GLU A 280 -13.59 -7.25 16.65
C GLU A 280 -13.89 -5.77 16.40
N PRO A 281 -13.11 -4.86 16.99
CA PRO A 281 -13.37 -3.44 16.84
C PRO A 281 -12.89 -2.88 15.50
N VAL A 282 -13.67 -1.95 14.98
CA VAL A 282 -13.27 -0.93 14.02
C VAL A 282 -12.84 0.27 14.85
N THR A 283 -11.56 0.52 14.95
CA THR A 283 -11.01 1.56 15.83
C THR A 283 -10.64 2.81 15.03
N ILE A 284 -11.20 3.94 15.43
CA ILE A 284 -10.77 5.26 14.97
C ILE A 284 -10.25 6.00 16.19
N ALA A 285 -8.97 5.80 16.52
CA ALA A 285 -8.37 6.34 17.72
C ALA A 285 -8.12 7.84 17.62
N GLY A 286 -8.65 8.59 18.55
CA GLY A 286 -8.24 9.96 18.83
C GLY A 286 -6.94 9.94 19.63
N GLY A 287 -5.89 10.58 19.11
CA GLY A 287 -4.60 10.56 19.79
C GLY A 287 -4.63 11.22 21.15
N PHE A 288 -4.52 10.45 22.21
CA PHE A 288 -4.18 10.95 23.52
C PHE A 288 -2.91 10.24 24.00
N SER A 289 -1.75 10.85 23.71
CA SER A 289 -0.54 10.54 24.47
C SER A 289 -0.57 11.40 25.73
N LEU A 290 -0.76 10.77 26.87
CA LEU A 290 -0.68 11.40 28.20
C LEU A 290 0.67 12.09 28.51
N LYS A 291 1.61 12.11 27.57
CA LYS A 291 2.95 12.69 27.75
C LYS A 291 3.22 14.01 27.04
N SER A 292 2.28 14.56 26.27
CA SER A 292 2.46 15.91 25.70
C SER A 292 1.17 16.70 25.69
N ALA A 293 0.89 17.34 26.81
CA ALA A 293 -0.21 18.31 26.96
C ALA A 293 -0.13 19.53 26.01
N ASP A 294 0.95 19.65 25.23
CA ASP A 294 1.28 20.89 24.51
C ASP A 294 1.12 20.83 22.98
N ARG A 295 0.60 19.73 22.39
CA ARG A 295 0.38 19.66 20.94
C ARG A 295 -1.03 19.19 20.57
N ILE A 296 -2.03 20.02 20.85
CA ILE A 296 -3.40 19.89 20.30
C ILE A 296 -3.45 20.43 18.85
N SER A 297 -2.45 20.21 18.03
CA SER A 297 -2.43 20.82 16.70
C SER A 297 -2.93 19.91 15.55
N ASN A 298 -3.22 18.65 15.81
CA ASN A 298 -3.68 17.74 14.76
C ASN A 298 -5.00 17.07 15.15
N VAL A 299 -6.07 17.85 15.07
CA VAL A 299 -7.44 17.34 15.19
C VAL A 299 -7.92 16.98 13.79
N SER A 300 -8.45 15.78 13.59
CA SER A 300 -9.17 15.46 12.36
C SER A 300 -10.26 16.50 12.12
N GLN A 301 -10.32 17.07 10.91
CA GLN A 301 -11.34 18.05 10.60
C GLN A 301 -12.72 17.43 10.48
N SER A 302 -12.78 16.25 9.85
CA SER A 302 -14.06 15.55 9.68
C SER A 302 -13.90 14.04 9.65
N ILE A 303 -14.89 13.37 10.24
CA ILE A 303 -15.09 11.93 10.13
C ILE A 303 -16.51 11.70 9.65
N ASP A 304 -16.67 11.06 8.52
CA ASP A 304 -17.96 10.81 7.88
C ASP A 304 -18.09 9.31 7.58
N ILE A 305 -19.01 8.62 8.26
CA ILE A 305 -19.28 7.20 8.10
C ILE A 305 -20.72 7.03 7.65
N ARG A 306 -20.93 6.46 6.47
CA ARG A 306 -22.26 6.30 5.88
C ARG A 306 -22.48 4.91 5.33
N ASN A 307 -23.76 4.52 5.29
CA ASN A 307 -24.24 3.32 4.60
C ASN A 307 -23.44 2.05 4.96
N SER A 308 -22.89 1.99 6.17
CA SER A 308 -21.92 0.96 6.54
C SER A 308 -22.44 0.03 7.63
N THR A 309 -21.91 -1.20 7.62
CA THR A 309 -22.18 -2.19 8.67
C THR A 309 -20.94 -2.36 9.53
N ILE A 310 -21.05 -2.12 10.82
CA ILE A 310 -19.94 -2.08 11.77
C ILE A 310 -20.28 -2.91 13.02
N PRO A 311 -19.57 -4.00 13.31
CA PRO A 311 -19.83 -4.80 14.51
C PRO A 311 -19.53 -4.04 15.78
N THR A 312 -18.40 -3.37 15.86
CA THR A 312 -18.05 -2.51 17.00
C THR A 312 -17.29 -1.29 16.50
N LEU A 313 -17.84 -0.10 16.71
CA LEU A 313 -17.17 1.16 16.47
C LEU A 313 -16.52 1.64 17.77
N ASP A 314 -15.22 1.72 17.82
CA ASP A 314 -14.49 2.37 18.90
C ASP A 314 -13.94 3.72 18.43
N ALA A 315 -14.61 4.78 18.84
CA ALA A 315 -14.28 6.18 18.61
C ALA A 315 -14.05 6.91 19.95
N SER A 316 -13.60 6.19 20.96
CA SER A 316 -13.28 6.76 22.27
C SER A 316 -12.09 7.71 22.20
N TYR A 317 -12.11 8.73 23.06
CA TYR A 317 -11.09 9.78 23.09
C TYR A 317 -10.90 10.52 21.75
N LEU A 318 -11.90 10.48 20.87
CA LEU A 318 -11.86 11.15 19.58
C LEU A 318 -11.98 12.66 19.76
N HIS A 319 -11.08 13.42 19.13
CA HIS A 319 -11.18 14.87 19.00
C HIS A 319 -11.32 15.23 17.53
N THR A 320 -12.47 15.81 17.14
CA THR A 320 -12.76 16.16 15.74
C THR A 320 -13.67 17.38 15.65
N GLN A 321 -13.56 18.14 14.57
CA GLN A 321 -14.47 19.22 14.28
C GLN A 321 -15.85 18.68 13.90
N ARG A 322 -15.90 17.59 13.13
CA ARG A 322 -17.16 17.01 12.69
C ARG A 322 -17.13 15.49 12.74
N LEU A 323 -18.19 14.89 13.27
CA LEU A 323 -18.45 13.45 13.20
C LEU A 323 -19.87 13.22 12.68
N VAL A 324 -19.97 12.53 11.55
CA VAL A 324 -21.24 12.12 10.94
C VAL A 324 -21.34 10.59 10.91
N LEU A 325 -22.39 10.06 11.50
CA LEU A 325 -22.80 8.67 11.37
C LEU A 325 -24.17 8.63 10.71
N LYS A 326 -24.28 8.26 9.44
CA LYS A 326 -25.52 8.31 8.70
C LYS A 326 -25.86 6.99 8.01
N ASN A 327 -27.09 6.52 8.21
CA ASN A 327 -27.61 5.30 7.59
C ASN A 327 -26.72 4.07 7.83
N ASN A 328 -26.20 3.91 9.06
CA ASN A 328 -25.35 2.80 9.42
C ASN A 328 -26.08 1.71 10.21
N GLN A 329 -25.53 0.50 10.17
CA GLN A 329 -25.89 -0.59 11.07
C GLN A 329 -24.70 -0.86 12.00
N ILE A 330 -24.82 -0.51 13.26
CA ILE A 330 -23.76 -0.65 14.25
C ILE A 330 -24.26 -1.57 15.37
N MET A 331 -23.50 -2.61 15.72
CA MET A 331 -23.88 -3.46 16.83
C MET A 331 -23.51 -2.82 18.17
N ARG A 332 -22.31 -2.26 18.27
CA ARG A 332 -21.83 -1.53 19.47
C ARG A 332 -21.09 -0.27 19.06
N ALA A 333 -21.26 0.81 19.82
CA ALA A 333 -20.49 2.05 19.60
C ALA A 333 -19.95 2.57 20.95
N ASN A 334 -18.65 2.83 20.99
CA ASN A 334 -17.99 3.49 22.10
C ASN A 334 -17.46 4.85 21.63
N MET A 335 -18.00 5.91 22.17
CA MET A 335 -17.60 7.28 21.92
C MET A 335 -17.18 7.99 23.20
N SER A 336 -16.85 7.21 24.24
CA SER A 336 -16.53 7.76 25.56
C SER A 336 -15.36 8.74 25.54
N ASN A 337 -15.44 9.79 26.36
CA ASN A 337 -14.43 10.83 26.50
C ASN A 337 -14.07 11.58 25.20
N SER A 338 -14.95 11.59 24.22
CA SER A 338 -14.73 12.26 22.94
C SER A 338 -15.17 13.73 22.98
N ARG A 339 -14.54 14.55 22.16
CA ARG A 339 -14.88 15.96 21.96
C ARG A 339 -15.14 16.21 20.49
N VAL A 340 -16.35 16.59 20.15
CA VAL A 340 -16.81 16.81 18.78
C VAL A 340 -17.43 18.18 18.67
N ALA A 341 -17.02 19.02 17.73
CA ALA A 341 -17.66 20.33 17.58
C ALA A 341 -19.05 20.18 16.96
N ASP A 342 -19.20 19.37 15.92
CA ASP A 342 -20.47 19.09 15.25
C ASP A 342 -20.70 17.57 15.19
N LEU A 343 -21.67 17.06 15.95
CA LEU A 343 -22.06 15.65 16.00
C LEU A 343 -23.39 15.43 15.28
N GLU A 344 -23.36 14.66 14.20
CA GLU A 344 -24.57 14.19 13.50
C GLU A 344 -24.66 12.67 13.54
N ILE A 345 -25.73 12.14 14.12
CA ILE A 345 -26.08 10.72 14.01
C ILE A 345 -27.52 10.68 13.48
N SER A 346 -27.68 10.19 12.25
CA SER A 346 -29.00 10.14 11.60
C SER A 346 -29.22 8.81 10.88
N ASP A 347 -30.45 8.32 10.89
CA ASP A 347 -30.87 7.08 10.25
C ASP A 347 -30.00 5.85 10.61
N THR A 348 -29.24 5.94 11.70
CA THR A 348 -28.30 4.93 12.15
C THR A 348 -28.94 4.01 13.17
N ARG A 349 -28.87 2.70 12.93
CA ARG A 349 -29.36 1.67 13.83
C ARG A 349 -28.24 1.13 14.70
N ILE A 350 -28.40 1.23 16.02
CA ILE A 350 -27.48 0.64 17.00
C ILE A 350 -28.23 -0.44 17.78
N THR A 351 -27.80 -1.70 17.68
CA THR A 351 -28.54 -2.85 18.23
C THR A 351 -28.05 -3.32 19.59
N GLY A 352 -26.90 -2.82 20.06
CA GLY A 352 -26.34 -3.19 21.36
C GLY A 352 -25.91 -1.96 22.16
N LYS A 353 -24.73 -2.01 22.77
CA LYS A 353 -24.25 -0.96 23.66
C LYS A 353 -23.87 0.31 22.89
N LEU A 354 -24.33 1.46 23.39
CA LEU A 354 -23.87 2.79 22.98
C LEU A 354 -23.34 3.52 24.22
N ASP A 355 -22.08 3.95 24.16
CA ASP A 355 -21.38 4.60 25.26
C ASP A 355 -20.98 6.03 24.89
N PHE A 356 -21.49 7.01 25.62
CA PHE A 356 -21.17 8.42 25.51
C PHE A 356 -20.55 8.98 26.80
N HIS A 357 -20.08 8.15 27.71
CA HIS A 357 -19.51 8.62 28.97
C HIS A 357 -18.46 9.72 28.72
N GLY A 358 -18.61 10.87 29.37
CA GLY A 358 -17.68 12.00 29.24
C GLY A 358 -17.64 12.67 27.86
N THR A 359 -18.48 12.26 26.90
CA THR A 359 -18.52 12.84 25.55
C THR A 359 -19.12 14.23 25.56
N GLN A 360 -18.48 15.16 24.85
CA GLN A 360 -18.90 16.53 24.70
C GLN A 360 -19.09 16.89 23.21
N ALA A 361 -20.25 17.47 22.86
CA ALA A 361 -20.50 18.04 21.55
C ALA A 361 -20.99 19.50 21.69
N ALA A 362 -20.42 20.41 20.90
CA ALA A 362 -20.86 21.79 20.89
C ALA A 362 -22.18 21.99 20.15
N GLN A 363 -22.31 21.31 18.99
CA GLN A 363 -23.55 21.16 18.24
C GLN A 363 -23.86 19.68 18.07
N GLN A 364 -25.14 19.31 18.14
CA GLN A 364 -25.51 17.91 18.06
C GLN A 364 -26.89 17.72 17.41
N LYS A 365 -26.96 16.73 16.54
CA LYS A 365 -28.18 16.13 16.02
C LYS A 365 -28.06 14.62 16.14
N VAL A 366 -28.69 14.07 17.15
CA VAL A 366 -28.66 12.62 17.39
C VAL A 366 -30.07 12.08 17.21
N ASP A 367 -30.35 11.59 16.00
CA ASP A 367 -31.62 11.02 15.58
C ASP A 367 -31.38 9.56 15.14
N LEU A 368 -31.77 8.63 15.98
CA LEU A 368 -31.57 7.22 15.77
C LEU A 368 -32.75 6.60 15.03
N SER A 369 -32.51 5.65 14.14
CA SER A 369 -33.58 5.00 13.38
C SER A 369 -34.55 4.23 14.27
N ALA A 370 -35.82 4.10 13.82
CA ALA A 370 -36.89 3.34 14.48
C ALA A 370 -36.53 1.83 14.48
N GLY A 371 -35.84 1.33 15.36
CA GLY A 371 -35.32 -0.04 15.46
C GLY A 371 -33.92 -0.06 16.09
N SER A 372 -33.45 1.10 16.49
CA SER A 372 -32.34 1.18 17.43
C SER A 372 -32.82 0.64 18.76
N THR A 373 -32.30 -0.51 19.13
CA THR A 373 -32.57 -1.11 20.44
C THR A 373 -31.31 -0.90 21.26
N PHE A 374 -31.37 0.00 22.23
CA PHE A 374 -30.28 0.12 23.21
C PHE A 374 -30.43 -1.02 24.20
N GLY A 375 -29.56 -1.98 24.15
CA GLY A 375 -29.49 -3.02 25.17
C GLY A 375 -29.18 -2.41 26.55
N ARG A 376 -28.44 -1.32 26.58
CA ARG A 376 -28.15 -0.44 27.74
C ARG A 376 -27.49 0.82 27.20
N VAL A 377 -28.07 1.98 27.42
CA VAL A 377 -27.32 3.23 27.35
C VAL A 377 -26.50 3.29 28.64
N ASP A 378 -25.32 2.66 28.62
CA ASP A 378 -24.40 2.79 29.71
C ASP A 378 -23.76 4.17 29.64
N GLN A 379 -24.16 4.99 30.59
CA GLN A 379 -23.46 6.14 31.06
C GLN A 379 -23.46 7.36 30.13
N MET A 380 -24.45 8.18 30.37
CA MET A 380 -24.45 9.59 29.97
C MET A 380 -23.72 10.48 31.00
N ASP A 381 -23.10 9.89 32.03
CA ASP A 381 -22.44 10.65 33.10
C ASP A 381 -21.32 11.51 32.55
N GLY A 382 -21.42 12.82 32.79
CA GLY A 382 -20.49 13.82 32.26
C GLY A 382 -20.63 14.13 30.77
N SER A 383 -21.66 13.59 30.10
CA SER A 383 -21.98 13.88 28.69
C SER A 383 -23.01 15.01 28.56
N ASN A 384 -22.91 15.83 27.50
CA ASN A 384 -23.95 16.77 27.11
C ASN A 384 -24.85 16.27 25.97
N ILE A 385 -24.71 15.02 25.57
CA ILE A 385 -25.43 14.42 24.43
C ILE A 385 -26.91 14.24 24.78
N ARG A 386 -27.80 14.64 23.84
CA ARG A 386 -29.25 14.45 23.94
C ARG A 386 -29.72 13.49 22.86
N LEU A 387 -30.22 12.36 23.27
CA LEU A 387 -30.87 11.42 22.37
C LEU A 387 -32.29 11.89 22.06
N GLN A 388 -32.62 12.04 20.79
CA GLN A 388 -34.00 12.26 20.34
C GLN A 388 -34.50 10.96 19.70
N PRO A 389 -35.27 10.13 20.42
CA PRO A 389 -35.92 9.03 19.76
C PRO A 389 -36.94 9.58 18.76
N ARG A 390 -36.88 9.16 17.50
CA ARG A 390 -37.96 9.47 16.55
C ARG A 390 -39.26 9.00 17.14
N SER A 391 -40.20 9.92 17.34
CA SER A 391 -41.57 9.57 17.64
C SER A 391 -42.08 8.61 16.56
N ALA A 392 -42.54 7.43 16.95
CA ALA A 392 -43.23 6.49 16.04
C ALA A 392 -44.30 7.26 15.27
N ARG A 393 -44.14 7.41 13.96
CA ARG A 393 -45.20 7.82 13.06
C ARG A 393 -45.96 6.59 12.61
#